data_b3daf95ae9af174993055043e2f876df
#
_entry.id   b3daf95ae9af174993055043e2f876df
#
_cell.length_a   1.000
_cell.length_b   1.000
_cell.length_c   1.000
_cell.angle_alpha   90.00
_cell.angle_beta   90.00
_cell.angle_gamma   90.00
#
_symmetry.space_group_name_H-M   'P 1'
#
loop_
_entity.id
_entity.type
_entity.pdbx_description
1 polymer ?
#
loop_
_entity_poly.entity_id
_entity_poly.type
_entity_poly.pdbx_seq_one_letter_code
_entity_poly.pdbx_strand_id
1 'polypeptide(L)'
;MKKNILKTMIFGVIGCLFTSCFSDLDTMPLDDNQLVGEKVYQTADGYTGVLAKCYSSLILTGQKGGDGGDGDLEGANEGYSSYVRLMFYLQELPTDNFIMPSSSNGLRKCLNLQWDESNASVIRWTYQRLYMSIAYCNEMLRECTESKLKSRGLWDQLGGECASYRAEARFIRAYCYSMLCDLFGNVPYIDENTGVKDIPEQWTRKQIFDFAESELKAIDADLKAPGTNVYGRIDKVAAWFLLSRMYLNAETWIGENRYNDALTYAKMVINDGHYPLASDYRTIFLADNDKCKEIIRPLVQDGLKAQSSAGTNFYVKAFVNGPMNELYNTGVGSRGWGNVRSKTTLVNAFDADDVTFDTNDTWGNQKKDKRAQFMTALPNQKKETWDDKDNMTSTFTCGYGYIKWRNVNQDNTIPAQGDAYSSIDFPLFRTAEAYLIAAEAILRGAQGTKEEALGYVNEIRERAYMSGKYAKDGIRSDVSGDITADQLNLDFILDERQRELASELVRRTDLIRFGKFTSGRNWDWKNGVRDGSDVEDHFKLFPIPATEFSNMPNLKQNDGYTK
;
A
#
# COMPACT_ATOMS: atom_id res chain seq x y z
N MET A 1 -38.33 46.41 -57.88
CA MET A 1 -38.27 46.62 -56.42
C MET A 1 -38.48 45.36 -55.60
N LYS A 2 -39.34 44.39 -55.95
CA LYS A 2 -39.60 43.17 -55.13
C LYS A 2 -38.44 42.16 -55.05
N LYS A 3 -37.53 42.10 -56.01
CA LYS A 3 -36.37 41.15 -55.99
C LYS A 3 -35.21 41.58 -55.08
N ASN A 4 -35.08 42.87 -54.78
CA ASN A 4 -33.99 43.37 -53.92
C ASN A 4 -34.37 43.32 -52.44
N ILE A 5 -35.66 43.39 -52.08
CA ILE A 5 -36.16 43.26 -50.71
C ILE A 5 -35.98 41.81 -50.21
N LEU A 6 -36.17 40.82 -51.10
CA LEU A 6 -36.02 39.41 -50.72
C LEU A 6 -34.54 39.03 -50.47
N LYS A 7 -33.58 39.63 -51.22
CA LYS A 7 -32.15 39.41 -51.00
C LYS A 7 -31.65 40.07 -49.71
N THR A 8 -32.20 41.25 -49.36
CA THR A 8 -31.82 41.92 -48.11
C THR A 8 -32.44 41.23 -46.88
N MET A 9 -33.64 40.64 -46.99
CA MET A 9 -34.19 39.79 -45.91
C MET A 9 -33.46 38.47 -45.71
N ILE A 10 -32.98 37.82 -46.78
CA ILE A 10 -32.21 36.56 -46.69
C ILE A 10 -30.84 36.82 -46.08
N PHE A 11 -30.18 37.96 -46.37
CA PHE A 11 -28.90 38.31 -45.74
C PHE A 11 -29.08 38.73 -44.27
N GLY A 12 -30.20 39.36 -43.89
CA GLY A 12 -30.51 39.67 -42.49
C GLY A 12 -30.80 38.45 -41.62
N VAL A 13 -31.44 37.41 -42.18
CA VAL A 13 -31.74 36.15 -41.45
C VAL A 13 -30.50 35.24 -41.31
N ILE A 14 -29.58 35.29 -42.27
CA ILE A 14 -28.30 34.54 -42.19
C ILE A 14 -27.34 35.22 -41.21
N GLY A 15 -27.39 36.55 -41.05
CA GLY A 15 -26.56 37.27 -40.06
C GLY A 15 -26.99 37.03 -38.61
N CYS A 16 -28.25 36.67 -38.35
CA CYS A 16 -28.73 36.35 -37.01
C CYS A 16 -28.54 34.89 -36.57
N LEU A 17 -28.09 34.01 -37.49
CA LEU A 17 -27.84 32.59 -37.15
C LEU A 17 -26.40 32.32 -36.68
N PHE A 18 -25.53 33.32 -36.67
CA PHE A 18 -24.15 33.18 -36.20
C PHE A 18 -23.87 33.86 -34.84
N THR A 19 -24.87 34.40 -34.16
CA THR A 19 -24.77 34.79 -32.75
C THR A 19 -25.29 33.67 -31.86
N SER A 20 -24.96 32.42 -32.17
CA SER A 20 -25.21 31.32 -31.29
C SER A 20 -24.15 31.35 -30.17
N CYS A 21 -24.59 31.79 -29.08
CA CYS A 21 -24.11 31.68 -27.71
C CYS A 21 -22.89 30.77 -27.52
N PHE A 22 -21.70 31.36 -27.50
CA PHE A 22 -20.52 30.74 -26.89
C PHE A 22 -20.69 30.61 -25.36
N SER A 23 -21.69 31.28 -24.75
CA SER A 23 -22.00 31.18 -23.32
C SER A 23 -22.89 29.98 -22.95
N ASP A 24 -23.46 29.28 -23.94
CA ASP A 24 -24.34 28.11 -23.71
C ASP A 24 -23.54 26.81 -23.50
N LEU A 25 -22.22 26.88 -23.60
CA LEU A 25 -21.29 25.77 -23.32
C LEU A 25 -20.77 25.82 -21.88
N ASP A 26 -20.98 26.89 -21.14
CA ASP A 26 -20.72 27.02 -19.71
C ASP A 26 -21.97 26.62 -18.91
N THR A 27 -22.42 25.38 -19.09
CA THR A 27 -23.52 24.83 -18.30
C THR A 27 -23.04 24.53 -16.89
N MET A 28 -23.33 25.44 -15.97
CA MET A 28 -23.26 25.13 -14.54
C MET A 28 -24.39 24.15 -14.20
N PRO A 29 -24.13 23.07 -13.43
CA PRO A 29 -25.20 22.21 -12.96
C PRO A 29 -26.25 23.04 -12.20
N LEU A 30 -27.52 22.88 -12.54
CA LEU A 30 -28.66 23.57 -11.88
C LEU A 30 -28.93 22.99 -10.48
N ASP A 31 -28.32 21.89 -10.11
CA ASP A 31 -28.43 21.30 -8.78
C ASP A 31 -27.40 21.97 -7.85
N ASP A 32 -27.87 22.77 -6.90
CA ASP A 32 -27.06 23.46 -5.89
C ASP A 32 -26.27 22.47 -4.99
N ASN A 33 -26.63 21.19 -4.99
CA ASN A 33 -25.93 20.14 -4.26
C ASN A 33 -24.77 19.52 -5.08
N GLN A 34 -24.64 19.84 -6.38
CA GLN A 34 -23.46 19.45 -7.15
C GLN A 34 -22.34 20.47 -6.93
N LEU A 35 -21.32 20.02 -6.20
CA LEU A 35 -20.09 20.77 -5.98
C LEU A 35 -19.25 20.76 -7.27
N VAL A 36 -19.30 21.84 -8.04
CA VAL A 36 -18.33 22.09 -9.11
C VAL A 36 -17.02 22.61 -8.54
N GLY A 37 -15.90 22.32 -9.22
CA GLY A 37 -14.55 22.67 -8.73
C GLY A 37 -14.42 24.10 -8.23
N GLU A 38 -15.01 25.08 -8.92
CA GLU A 38 -15.01 26.48 -8.49
C GLU A 38 -15.68 26.71 -7.12
N LYS A 39 -16.80 26.02 -6.81
CA LYS A 39 -17.47 26.12 -5.52
C LYS A 39 -16.65 25.49 -4.38
N VAL A 40 -15.94 24.38 -4.65
CA VAL A 40 -15.11 23.71 -3.65
C VAL A 40 -14.01 24.64 -3.13
N TYR A 41 -13.36 25.38 -4.02
CA TYR A 41 -12.21 26.23 -3.68
C TYR A 41 -12.59 27.63 -3.18
N GLN A 42 -13.86 27.89 -2.84
CA GLN A 42 -14.30 29.16 -2.24
C GLN A 42 -14.12 29.20 -0.72
N THR A 43 -13.77 28.09 -0.08
CA THR A 43 -13.63 27.99 1.38
C THR A 43 -12.36 27.28 1.79
N ALA A 44 -11.87 27.57 3.01
CA ALA A 44 -10.74 26.86 3.60
C ALA A 44 -11.03 25.36 3.76
N ASP A 45 -12.26 25.00 4.16
CA ASP A 45 -12.69 23.61 4.29
C ASP A 45 -12.66 22.87 2.96
N GLY A 46 -12.93 23.54 1.85
CA GLY A 46 -12.82 22.98 0.51
C GLY A 46 -11.40 22.53 0.20
N TYR A 47 -10.38 23.35 0.49
CA TYR A 47 -8.98 22.98 0.33
C TYR A 47 -8.57 21.82 1.23
N THR A 48 -9.00 21.84 2.49
CA THR A 48 -8.77 20.74 3.43
C THR A 48 -9.43 19.45 2.94
N GLY A 49 -10.65 19.54 2.39
CA GLY A 49 -11.38 18.42 1.80
C GLY A 49 -10.65 17.81 0.58
N VAL A 50 -10.06 18.65 -0.30
CA VAL A 50 -9.29 18.16 -1.45
C VAL A 50 -7.98 17.51 -0.97
N LEU A 51 -7.29 18.06 0.01
CA LEU A 51 -6.14 17.39 0.62
C LEU A 51 -6.55 16.04 1.23
N ALA A 52 -7.65 15.99 1.98
CA ALA A 52 -8.20 14.74 2.51
C ALA A 52 -8.53 13.74 1.40
N LYS A 53 -8.98 14.19 0.21
CA LYS A 53 -9.21 13.33 -0.96
C LYS A 53 -7.91 12.73 -1.49
N CYS A 54 -6.79 13.48 -1.49
CA CYS A 54 -5.48 12.93 -1.83
C CYS A 54 -5.12 11.75 -0.91
N TYR A 55 -5.31 11.90 0.40
CA TYR A 55 -5.07 10.84 1.38
C TYR A 55 -6.03 9.66 1.21
N SER A 56 -7.31 9.93 1.09
CA SER A 56 -8.37 8.92 1.04
C SER A 56 -8.35 8.10 -0.24
N SER A 57 -7.71 8.57 -1.31
CA SER A 57 -7.57 7.82 -2.57
C SER A 57 -6.83 6.49 -2.41
N LEU A 58 -5.98 6.37 -1.38
CA LEU A 58 -5.29 5.13 -1.01
C LEU A 58 -6.05 4.30 0.06
N ILE A 59 -7.23 4.77 0.51
CA ILE A 59 -7.99 4.16 1.59
C ILE A 59 -9.37 3.72 1.09
N LEU A 60 -10.12 4.68 0.51
CA LEU A 60 -11.51 4.50 0.11
C LEU A 60 -11.63 4.07 -1.36
N THR A 61 -12.79 3.53 -1.72
CA THR A 61 -13.10 2.99 -3.05
C THR A 61 -14.27 3.70 -3.73
N GLY A 62 -14.80 4.73 -3.10
CA GLY A 62 -15.91 5.57 -3.54
C GLY A 62 -16.23 6.63 -2.50
N GLN A 63 -17.38 7.33 -2.64
CA GLN A 63 -17.75 8.42 -1.74
C GLN A 63 -18.87 8.05 -0.75
N LYS A 64 -19.59 6.96 -1.01
CA LYS A 64 -20.78 6.55 -0.22
C LYS A 64 -20.47 5.52 0.87
N GLY A 65 -19.21 5.29 1.19
CA GLY A 65 -18.78 4.25 2.13
C GLY A 65 -18.43 2.93 1.46
N GLY A 66 -18.09 1.93 2.25
CA GLY A 66 -17.76 0.61 1.72
C GLY A 66 -18.99 -0.06 1.13
N ASP A 67 -18.98 -0.51 -0.10
CA ASP A 67 -20.11 -1.11 -0.85
C ASP A 67 -21.27 -0.13 -1.13
N GLY A 68 -21.00 1.18 -1.22
CA GLY A 68 -22.01 2.21 -1.50
C GLY A 68 -22.54 2.23 -2.94
N GLY A 69 -22.00 1.45 -3.85
CA GLY A 69 -22.39 1.33 -5.26
C GLY A 69 -21.93 2.51 -6.12
N ASP A 70 -20.91 3.25 -5.68
CA ASP A 70 -20.31 4.39 -6.39
C ASP A 70 -18.79 4.19 -6.62
N GLY A 71 -18.39 2.96 -6.93
CA GLY A 71 -16.99 2.59 -7.16
C GLY A 71 -16.25 3.57 -8.06
N ASP A 72 -15.06 3.97 -7.63
CA ASP A 72 -14.25 5.01 -8.28
C ASP A 72 -13.32 4.50 -9.40
N LEU A 73 -13.24 3.18 -9.59
CA LEU A 73 -12.52 2.55 -10.70
C LEU A 73 -13.48 1.81 -11.61
N GLU A 74 -13.42 2.12 -12.91
CA GLU A 74 -14.30 1.50 -13.91
C GLU A 74 -14.16 -0.02 -13.97
N GLY A 75 -15.30 -0.70 -13.90
CA GLY A 75 -15.38 -2.16 -13.97
C GLY A 75 -14.81 -2.89 -12.75
N ALA A 76 -14.46 -2.18 -11.68
CA ALA A 76 -14.03 -2.76 -10.43
C ALA A 76 -15.20 -2.79 -9.42
N ASN A 77 -15.38 -3.92 -8.76
CA ASN A 77 -16.19 -3.97 -7.55
C ASN A 77 -15.43 -3.26 -6.41
N GLU A 78 -16.12 -2.44 -5.63
CA GLU A 78 -15.53 -1.67 -4.51
C GLU A 78 -14.78 -2.58 -3.53
N GLY A 79 -15.29 -3.77 -3.26
CA GLY A 79 -14.62 -4.76 -2.43
C GLY A 79 -13.24 -5.19 -2.94
N TYR A 80 -12.88 -4.97 -4.21
CA TYR A 80 -11.58 -5.31 -4.78
C TYR A 80 -10.67 -4.12 -5.02
N SER A 81 -11.20 -2.90 -5.08
CA SER A 81 -10.53 -1.74 -5.67
C SER A 81 -9.73 -0.88 -4.68
N SER A 82 -9.70 -1.19 -3.37
CA SER A 82 -8.87 -0.44 -2.43
C SER A 82 -7.38 -0.70 -2.68
N TYR A 83 -6.58 0.35 -2.47
CA TYR A 83 -5.13 0.27 -2.65
C TYR A 83 -4.51 -0.90 -1.85
N VAL A 84 -4.83 -1.04 -0.57
CA VAL A 84 -4.26 -2.06 0.32
C VAL A 84 -4.54 -3.48 -0.20
N ARG A 85 -5.77 -3.75 -0.64
CA ARG A 85 -6.15 -5.07 -1.17
C ARG A 85 -5.53 -5.33 -2.55
N LEU A 86 -5.50 -4.34 -3.43
CA LEU A 86 -4.84 -4.44 -4.74
C LEU A 86 -3.34 -4.71 -4.57
N MET A 87 -2.69 -4.00 -3.67
CA MET A 87 -1.27 -4.21 -3.40
C MET A 87 -0.99 -5.58 -2.75
N PHE A 88 -1.89 -6.11 -1.93
CA PHE A 88 -1.78 -7.49 -1.47
C PHE A 88 -1.72 -8.48 -2.64
N TYR A 89 -2.55 -8.29 -3.64
CA TYR A 89 -2.58 -9.15 -4.82
C TYR A 89 -1.32 -9.08 -5.69
N LEU A 90 -0.59 -7.95 -5.65
CA LEU A 90 0.60 -7.76 -6.43
C LEU A 90 1.91 -7.95 -5.63
N GLN A 91 1.89 -7.69 -4.33
CA GLN A 91 3.10 -7.73 -3.50
C GLN A 91 3.21 -8.95 -2.57
N GLU A 92 2.09 -9.61 -2.26
CA GLU A 92 2.06 -10.74 -1.33
C GLU A 92 1.62 -12.06 -2.00
N LEU A 93 0.57 -12.01 -2.83
CA LEU A 93 0.01 -13.23 -3.43
C LEU A 93 0.97 -13.95 -4.39
N PRO A 94 1.77 -13.26 -5.25
CA PRO A 94 2.73 -13.90 -6.15
C PRO A 94 4.05 -14.28 -5.45
N THR A 95 4.05 -14.42 -4.13
CA THR A 95 5.25 -14.65 -3.33
C THR A 95 5.19 -15.94 -2.51
N ASP A 96 6.17 -16.13 -1.67
CA ASP A 96 6.29 -17.27 -0.76
C ASP A 96 5.50 -17.11 0.56
N ASN A 97 4.67 -16.06 0.70
CA ASN A 97 3.91 -15.78 1.93
C ASN A 97 2.52 -16.43 1.95
N PHE A 98 1.68 -16.13 0.97
CA PHE A 98 0.25 -16.44 1.04
C PHE A 98 -0.29 -17.10 -0.22
N ILE A 99 -1.37 -17.84 -0.03
CA ILE A 99 -2.15 -18.45 -1.11
C ILE A 99 -3.62 -18.05 -0.96
N MET A 100 -4.24 -17.75 -2.10
CA MET A 100 -5.67 -17.50 -2.21
C MET A 100 -6.21 -18.28 -3.40
N PRO A 101 -7.09 -19.27 -3.18
CA PRO A 101 -7.52 -20.21 -4.24
C PRO A 101 -8.57 -19.63 -5.18
N SER A 102 -8.70 -18.31 -5.29
CA SER A 102 -9.66 -17.66 -6.18
C SER A 102 -9.14 -17.56 -7.60
N SER A 103 -10.03 -17.74 -8.58
CA SER A 103 -9.77 -17.48 -10.00
C SER A 103 -10.32 -16.13 -10.48
N SER A 104 -11.09 -15.42 -9.65
CA SER A 104 -11.72 -14.15 -10.01
C SER A 104 -10.67 -13.08 -10.32
N ASN A 105 -10.95 -12.21 -11.29
CA ASN A 105 -10.17 -11.01 -11.58
C ASN A 105 -8.68 -11.25 -11.87
N GLY A 106 -8.32 -12.46 -12.28
CA GLY A 106 -6.93 -12.85 -12.55
C GLY A 106 -6.12 -13.26 -11.32
N LEU A 107 -6.72 -13.44 -10.14
CA LEU A 107 -5.99 -13.76 -8.91
C LEU A 107 -5.19 -15.07 -9.02
N ARG A 108 -5.73 -16.10 -9.71
CA ARG A 108 -4.99 -17.34 -9.98
C ARG A 108 -3.75 -17.07 -10.84
N LYS A 109 -3.84 -16.16 -11.79
CA LYS A 109 -2.72 -15.77 -12.65
C LYS A 109 -1.64 -15.04 -11.83
N CYS A 110 -2.06 -14.14 -10.92
CA CYS A 110 -1.13 -13.51 -9.98
C CYS A 110 -0.46 -14.53 -9.05
N LEU A 111 -1.23 -15.43 -8.43
CA LEU A 111 -0.70 -16.48 -7.58
C LEU A 111 0.37 -17.33 -8.28
N ASN A 112 0.09 -17.70 -9.54
CA ASN A 112 0.91 -18.62 -10.32
C ASN A 112 2.06 -17.93 -11.08
N LEU A 113 2.20 -16.61 -11.06
CA LEU A 113 3.11 -15.84 -11.93
C LEU A 113 2.88 -16.20 -13.43
N GLN A 114 1.62 -16.10 -13.87
CA GLN A 114 1.16 -16.43 -15.23
C GLN A 114 0.24 -15.34 -15.79
N TRP A 115 0.43 -14.09 -15.31
CA TRP A 115 -0.32 -12.93 -15.82
C TRP A 115 0.20 -12.48 -17.17
N ASP A 116 -0.67 -11.83 -17.92
CA ASP A 116 -0.37 -11.07 -19.12
C ASP A 116 -1.08 -9.70 -19.10
N GLU A 117 -1.00 -8.94 -20.15
CA GLU A 117 -1.52 -7.57 -20.27
C GLU A 117 -3.05 -7.47 -20.17
N SER A 118 -3.78 -8.58 -20.25
CA SER A 118 -5.24 -8.60 -20.35
C SER A 118 -5.94 -9.51 -19.34
N ASN A 119 -5.24 -10.52 -18.80
CA ASN A 119 -5.90 -11.60 -18.04
C ASN A 119 -5.98 -11.39 -16.53
N ALA A 120 -5.46 -10.25 -16.01
CA ALA A 120 -5.47 -9.95 -14.59
C ALA A 120 -5.97 -8.52 -14.32
N SER A 121 -7.28 -8.37 -14.15
CA SER A 121 -7.93 -7.07 -13.90
C SER A 121 -7.35 -6.33 -12.69
N VAL A 122 -6.88 -7.05 -11.65
CA VAL A 122 -6.26 -6.44 -10.47
C VAL A 122 -4.98 -5.66 -10.81
N ILE A 123 -4.22 -6.05 -11.85
CA ILE A 123 -3.05 -5.30 -12.33
C ILE A 123 -3.50 -3.95 -12.90
N ARG A 124 -4.51 -3.97 -13.79
CA ARG A 124 -5.10 -2.75 -14.38
C ARG A 124 -5.65 -1.83 -13.30
N TRP A 125 -6.42 -2.34 -12.36
CA TRP A 125 -6.99 -1.52 -11.28
C TRP A 125 -5.93 -0.94 -10.35
N THR A 126 -4.81 -1.63 -10.12
CA THR A 126 -3.68 -1.07 -9.36
C THR A 126 -3.04 0.10 -10.10
N TYR A 127 -2.78 -0.06 -11.39
CA TYR A 127 -2.28 1.00 -12.26
C TYR A 127 -3.20 2.23 -12.22
N GLN A 128 -4.49 2.04 -12.46
CA GLN A 128 -5.49 3.10 -12.45
C GLN A 128 -5.63 3.77 -11.08
N ARG A 129 -5.58 3.02 -9.97
CA ARG A 129 -5.62 3.56 -8.60
C ARG A 129 -4.46 4.51 -8.35
N LEU A 130 -3.25 4.15 -8.74
CA LEU A 130 -2.07 4.99 -8.58
C LEU A 130 -2.17 6.28 -9.40
N TYR A 131 -2.60 6.20 -10.65
CA TYR A 131 -2.80 7.40 -11.50
C TYR A 131 -3.93 8.28 -11.03
N MET A 132 -5.02 7.73 -10.52
CA MET A 132 -6.10 8.50 -9.92
C MET A 132 -5.61 9.28 -8.69
N SER A 133 -4.79 8.65 -7.85
CA SER A 133 -4.18 9.34 -6.70
C SER A 133 -3.25 10.47 -7.14
N ILE A 134 -2.45 10.26 -8.19
CA ILE A 134 -1.61 11.29 -8.81
C ILE A 134 -2.47 12.45 -9.33
N ALA A 135 -3.60 12.15 -9.99
CA ALA A 135 -4.49 13.18 -10.53
C ALA A 135 -5.08 14.07 -9.42
N TYR A 136 -5.51 13.50 -8.29
CA TYR A 136 -5.97 14.28 -7.13
C TYR A 136 -4.86 15.16 -6.54
N CYS A 137 -3.63 14.65 -6.46
CA CYS A 137 -2.49 15.43 -6.00
C CYS A 137 -2.18 16.58 -6.97
N ASN A 138 -2.20 16.34 -8.28
CA ASN A 138 -1.99 17.37 -9.30
C ASN A 138 -3.07 18.44 -9.23
N GLU A 139 -4.34 18.08 -8.99
CA GLU A 139 -5.42 19.05 -8.78
C GLU A 139 -5.17 19.91 -7.54
N MET A 140 -4.81 19.29 -6.40
CA MET A 140 -4.45 20.03 -5.18
C MET A 140 -3.29 21.01 -5.45
N LEU A 141 -2.25 20.58 -6.14
CA LEU A 141 -1.08 21.41 -6.46
C LEU A 141 -1.41 22.57 -7.41
N ARG A 142 -2.32 22.35 -8.35
CA ARG A 142 -2.80 23.36 -9.29
C ARG A 142 -3.62 24.44 -8.60
N GLU A 143 -4.42 24.07 -7.60
CA GLU A 143 -5.34 24.96 -6.92
C GLU A 143 -4.77 25.60 -5.65
N CYS A 144 -3.93 24.91 -4.89
CA CYS A 144 -3.33 25.41 -3.66
C CYS A 144 -2.04 26.19 -3.96
N THR A 145 -2.18 27.39 -4.50
CA THR A 145 -1.06 28.33 -4.76
C THR A 145 -1.33 29.67 -4.09
N GLU A 146 -0.25 30.39 -3.75
CA GLU A 146 -0.37 31.73 -3.15
C GLU A 146 -1.26 32.65 -4.00
N SER A 147 -1.06 32.66 -5.33
CA SER A 147 -1.82 33.50 -6.26
C SER A 147 -3.32 33.18 -6.20
N LYS A 148 -3.70 31.91 -6.26
CA LYS A 148 -5.11 31.49 -6.21
C LYS A 148 -5.75 31.73 -4.83
N LEU A 149 -5.01 31.46 -3.75
CA LEU A 149 -5.51 31.74 -2.39
C LEU A 149 -5.77 33.24 -2.20
N LYS A 150 -4.85 34.10 -2.68
CA LYS A 150 -5.04 35.56 -2.63
C LYS A 150 -6.23 36.02 -3.48
N SER A 151 -6.36 35.53 -4.71
CA SER A 151 -7.46 35.92 -5.60
C SER A 151 -8.84 35.49 -5.07
N ARG A 152 -8.88 34.44 -4.24
CA ARG A 152 -10.10 33.94 -3.59
C ARG A 152 -10.34 34.51 -2.18
N GLY A 153 -9.44 35.39 -1.69
CA GLY A 153 -9.55 35.99 -0.36
C GLY A 153 -9.28 35.03 0.81
N LEU A 154 -8.60 33.91 0.55
CA LEU A 154 -8.33 32.86 1.53
C LEU A 154 -6.91 32.85 2.08
N TRP A 155 -6.05 33.79 1.66
CA TRP A 155 -4.64 33.81 2.07
C TRP A 155 -4.45 33.95 3.57
N ASP A 156 -5.24 34.81 4.23
CA ASP A 156 -5.14 35.02 5.68
C ASP A 156 -5.51 33.76 6.49
N GLN A 157 -6.33 32.88 5.91
CA GLN A 157 -6.77 31.63 6.55
C GLN A 157 -5.82 30.47 6.27
N LEU A 158 -5.32 30.33 5.05
CA LEU A 158 -4.61 29.16 4.56
C LEU A 158 -3.14 29.41 4.20
N GLY A 159 -2.70 30.67 4.14
CA GLY A 159 -1.33 31.00 3.70
C GLY A 159 -0.25 30.30 4.54
N GLY A 160 -0.49 30.19 5.86
CA GLY A 160 0.42 29.47 6.78
C GLY A 160 0.48 27.95 6.56
N GLU A 161 -0.57 27.34 5.98
CA GLU A 161 -0.62 25.89 5.71
C GLU A 161 -0.34 25.55 4.23
N CYS A 162 -0.32 26.53 3.35
CA CYS A 162 -0.22 26.32 1.90
C CYS A 162 1.02 25.48 1.53
N ALA A 163 2.19 25.81 2.06
CA ALA A 163 3.43 25.09 1.80
C ALA A 163 3.33 23.63 2.29
N SER A 164 2.83 23.41 3.51
CA SER A 164 2.64 22.07 4.08
C SER A 164 1.63 21.24 3.27
N TYR A 165 0.48 21.79 2.89
CA TYR A 165 -0.52 21.10 2.07
C TYR A 165 0.04 20.68 0.71
N ARG A 166 0.81 21.55 0.07
CA ARG A 166 1.50 21.24 -1.18
C ARG A 166 2.56 20.17 -0.99
N ALA A 167 3.34 20.23 0.09
CA ALA A 167 4.35 19.23 0.41
C ALA A 167 3.75 17.85 0.63
N GLU A 168 2.62 17.76 1.33
CA GLU A 168 1.91 16.51 1.54
C GLU A 168 1.34 15.92 0.24
N ALA A 169 0.75 16.76 -0.63
CA ALA A 169 0.29 16.32 -1.95
C ALA A 169 1.46 15.83 -2.84
N ARG A 170 2.60 16.54 -2.84
CA ARG A 170 3.82 16.13 -3.54
C ARG A 170 4.38 14.81 -3.00
N PHE A 171 4.34 14.60 -1.70
CA PHE A 171 4.73 13.32 -1.09
C PHE A 171 3.85 12.17 -1.59
N ILE A 172 2.51 12.31 -1.56
CA ILE A 172 1.59 11.25 -2.01
C ILE A 172 1.82 10.95 -3.50
N ARG A 173 2.04 11.97 -4.32
CA ARG A 173 2.38 11.83 -5.73
C ARG A 173 3.70 11.08 -5.93
N ALA A 174 4.76 11.48 -5.22
CA ALA A 174 6.06 10.81 -5.27
C ALA A 174 5.97 9.35 -4.81
N TYR A 175 5.18 9.07 -3.77
CA TYR A 175 4.89 7.70 -3.34
C TYR A 175 4.22 6.89 -4.45
N CYS A 176 3.18 7.42 -5.08
CA CYS A 176 2.49 6.72 -6.18
C CYS A 176 3.44 6.45 -7.36
N TYR A 177 4.29 7.41 -7.73
CA TYR A 177 5.32 7.20 -8.75
C TYR A 177 6.38 6.18 -8.33
N SER A 178 6.79 6.13 -7.07
CA SER A 178 7.71 5.10 -6.58
C SER A 178 7.10 3.69 -6.68
N MET A 179 5.79 3.55 -6.45
CA MET A 179 5.07 2.29 -6.66
C MET A 179 4.93 1.93 -8.14
N LEU A 180 4.65 2.90 -9.01
CA LEU A 180 4.66 2.69 -10.46
C LEU A 180 6.05 2.27 -10.96
N CYS A 181 7.11 2.89 -10.43
CA CYS A 181 8.50 2.52 -10.69
C CYS A 181 8.81 1.07 -10.29
N ASP A 182 8.35 0.61 -9.12
CA ASP A 182 8.54 -0.77 -8.66
C ASP A 182 7.77 -1.78 -9.51
N LEU A 183 6.47 -1.50 -9.73
CA LEU A 183 5.54 -2.47 -10.31
C LEU A 183 5.61 -2.53 -11.85
N PHE A 184 5.72 -1.36 -12.51
CA PHE A 184 5.56 -1.22 -13.97
C PHE A 184 6.80 -0.68 -14.69
N GLY A 185 7.78 -0.15 -13.97
CA GLY A 185 9.02 0.35 -14.56
C GLY A 185 8.85 1.65 -15.34
N ASN A 186 8.80 1.57 -16.68
CA ASN A 186 8.62 2.74 -17.54
C ASN A 186 7.14 3.10 -17.65
N VAL A 187 6.76 4.32 -17.24
CA VAL A 187 5.35 4.73 -17.17
C VAL A 187 5.14 6.16 -17.65
N PRO A 188 3.94 6.55 -18.09
CA PRO A 188 3.62 7.93 -18.42
C PRO A 188 3.83 8.88 -17.25
N TYR A 189 4.40 10.05 -17.52
CA TYR A 189 4.54 11.12 -16.53
C TYR A 189 3.48 12.19 -16.73
N ILE A 190 2.76 12.52 -15.66
CA ILE A 190 1.79 13.61 -15.58
C ILE A 190 2.01 14.44 -14.32
N ASP A 191 1.91 15.75 -14.43
CA ASP A 191 2.02 16.70 -13.34
C ASP A 191 0.85 17.70 -13.31
N GLU A 192 0.91 18.69 -12.44
CA GLU A 192 -0.11 19.74 -12.32
C GLU A 192 -0.22 20.65 -13.55
N ASN A 193 0.76 20.62 -14.47
CA ASN A 193 0.79 21.42 -15.69
C ASN A 193 0.29 20.63 -16.90
N THR A 194 0.17 19.30 -16.79
CA THR A 194 -0.30 18.44 -17.88
C THR A 194 -1.77 18.71 -18.16
N GLY A 195 -2.08 19.14 -19.38
CA GLY A 195 -3.44 19.45 -19.82
C GLY A 195 -4.24 18.18 -20.14
N VAL A 196 -5.57 18.26 -20.07
CA VAL A 196 -6.49 17.13 -20.34
C VAL A 196 -6.34 16.59 -21.77
N LYS A 197 -5.88 17.42 -22.72
CA LYS A 197 -5.68 17.04 -24.13
C LYS A 197 -4.26 16.60 -24.45
N ASP A 198 -3.34 16.70 -23.49
CA ASP A 198 -1.95 16.35 -23.70
C ASP A 198 -1.79 14.83 -23.67
N ILE A 199 -0.99 14.30 -24.57
CA ILE A 199 -0.57 12.90 -24.53
C ILE A 199 0.73 12.85 -23.74
N PRO A 200 0.74 12.27 -22.51
CA PRO A 200 1.92 12.26 -21.69
C PRO A 200 3.03 11.41 -22.29
N GLU A 201 4.27 11.82 -22.07
CA GLU A 201 5.44 11.03 -22.42
C GLU A 201 5.61 9.85 -21.45
N GLN A 202 6.01 8.72 -22.00
CA GLN A 202 6.46 7.59 -21.17
C GLN A 202 7.89 7.86 -20.71
N TRP A 203 8.05 8.04 -19.39
CA TRP A 203 9.36 8.18 -18.77
C TRP A 203 9.97 6.82 -18.46
N THR A 204 11.29 6.77 -18.55
CA THR A 204 12.05 5.60 -18.12
C THR A 204 11.95 5.42 -16.60
N ARG A 205 12.16 4.19 -16.12
CA ARG A 205 12.18 3.87 -14.70
C ARG A 205 13.13 4.78 -13.92
N LYS A 206 14.30 5.11 -14.52
CA LYS A 206 15.25 6.03 -13.92
C LYS A 206 14.68 7.46 -13.79
N GLN A 207 14.06 7.99 -14.82
CA GLN A 207 13.45 9.33 -14.77
C GLN A 207 12.35 9.41 -13.70
N ILE A 208 11.54 8.37 -13.57
CA ILE A 208 10.51 8.28 -12.50
C ILE A 208 11.16 8.23 -11.12
N PHE A 209 12.22 7.44 -10.95
CA PHE A 209 12.98 7.38 -9.69
C PHE A 209 13.57 8.75 -9.33
N ASP A 210 14.27 9.39 -10.27
CA ASP A 210 14.92 10.69 -10.08
C ASP A 210 13.89 11.78 -9.73
N PHE A 211 12.72 11.74 -10.38
CA PHE A 211 11.61 12.64 -10.06
C PHE A 211 11.13 12.43 -8.61
N ALA A 212 10.81 11.19 -8.23
CA ALA A 212 10.32 10.91 -6.88
C ALA A 212 11.37 11.29 -5.81
N GLU A 213 12.65 11.01 -6.05
CA GLU A 213 13.77 11.43 -5.19
C GLU A 213 13.82 12.96 -5.05
N SER A 214 13.77 13.68 -6.17
CA SER A 214 13.84 15.14 -6.18
C SER A 214 12.66 15.79 -5.45
N GLU A 215 11.44 15.27 -5.65
CA GLU A 215 10.23 15.72 -4.95
C GLU A 215 10.38 15.55 -3.43
N LEU A 216 10.76 14.35 -2.98
CA LEU A 216 10.91 14.04 -1.56
C LEU A 216 11.98 14.90 -0.85
N LYS A 217 13.08 15.18 -1.53
CA LYS A 217 14.12 16.09 -1.00
C LYS A 217 13.65 17.53 -0.95
N ALA A 218 12.95 17.99 -1.99
CA ALA A 218 12.52 19.38 -2.09
C ALA A 218 11.45 19.76 -1.08
N ILE A 219 10.60 18.83 -0.66
CA ILE A 219 9.52 19.09 0.31
C ILE A 219 9.96 19.04 1.77
N ASP A 220 11.20 18.63 2.07
CA ASP A 220 11.64 18.43 3.47
C ASP A 220 11.47 19.69 4.33
N ALA A 221 11.78 20.87 3.77
CA ALA A 221 11.64 22.13 4.51
C ALA A 221 10.18 22.50 4.80
N ASP A 222 9.24 22.10 3.92
CA ASP A 222 7.83 22.49 3.97
C ASP A 222 6.97 21.49 4.77
N LEU A 223 7.45 20.26 4.97
CA LEU A 223 6.78 19.28 5.81
C LEU A 223 6.86 19.66 7.29
N LYS A 224 5.82 19.33 8.04
CA LYS A 224 5.82 19.49 9.51
C LYS A 224 6.97 18.70 10.14
N ALA A 225 7.48 19.22 11.24
CA ALA A 225 8.53 18.53 12.01
C ALA A 225 8.06 17.15 12.50
N PRO A 226 8.98 16.22 12.78
CA PRO A 226 8.65 14.88 13.25
C PRO A 226 7.63 14.87 14.38
N GLY A 227 6.59 14.06 14.25
CA GLY A 227 5.56 13.86 15.27
C GLY A 227 4.67 15.07 15.58
N THR A 228 4.78 16.19 14.82
CA THR A 228 4.01 17.42 15.11
C THR A 228 2.80 17.63 14.20
N ASN A 229 2.63 16.80 13.17
CA ASN A 229 1.44 16.89 12.33
C ASN A 229 0.25 16.16 12.99
N VAL A 230 -0.95 16.41 12.49
CA VAL A 230 -2.16 15.67 12.90
C VAL A 230 -1.98 14.19 12.55
N TYR A 231 -2.45 13.29 13.42
CA TYR A 231 -2.39 11.86 13.17
C TYR A 231 -2.91 11.49 11.78
N GLY A 232 -2.21 10.61 11.11
CA GLY A 232 -2.52 10.20 9.73
C GLY A 232 -1.98 11.13 8.64
N ARG A 233 -1.55 12.35 8.98
CA ARG A 233 -0.91 13.27 8.04
C ARG A 233 0.61 13.07 8.00
N ILE A 234 1.19 13.37 6.85
CA ILE A 234 2.60 13.16 6.54
C ILE A 234 3.45 14.23 7.24
N ASP A 235 4.57 13.78 7.82
CA ASP A 235 5.65 14.63 8.32
C ASP A 235 6.99 14.27 7.67
N LYS A 236 8.08 14.87 8.12
CA LYS A 236 9.44 14.65 7.58
C LYS A 236 9.88 13.20 7.66
N VAL A 237 9.52 12.50 8.73
CA VAL A 237 9.97 11.10 8.93
C VAL A 237 9.42 10.18 7.86
N ALA A 238 8.19 10.42 7.39
CA ALA A 238 7.62 9.67 6.28
C ALA A 238 8.40 9.86 4.96
N ALA A 239 8.89 11.10 4.70
CA ALA A 239 9.72 11.36 3.52
C ALA A 239 11.09 10.69 3.62
N TRP A 240 11.75 10.76 4.77
CA TRP A 240 13.02 10.07 5.01
C TRP A 240 12.87 8.56 4.89
N PHE A 241 11.78 8.01 5.41
CA PHE A 241 11.49 6.58 5.31
C PHE A 241 11.33 6.15 3.84
N LEU A 242 10.55 6.87 3.04
CA LEU A 242 10.36 6.55 1.63
C LEU A 242 11.68 6.65 0.85
N LEU A 243 12.49 7.66 1.10
CA LEU A 243 13.83 7.78 0.50
C LEU A 243 14.71 6.59 0.87
N SER A 244 14.73 6.16 2.13
CA SER A 244 15.52 4.99 2.55
C SER A 244 15.12 3.71 1.80
N ARG A 245 13.80 3.49 1.64
CA ARG A 245 13.24 2.33 0.91
C ARG A 245 13.58 2.41 -0.59
N MET A 246 13.45 3.59 -1.22
CA MET A 246 13.81 3.79 -2.63
C MET A 246 15.30 3.53 -2.86
N TYR A 247 16.17 4.07 -2.03
CA TYR A 247 17.62 3.88 -2.17
C TYR A 247 18.07 2.43 -1.95
N LEU A 248 17.41 1.69 -1.04
CA LEU A 248 17.69 0.27 -0.86
C LEU A 248 17.40 -0.53 -2.15
N ASN A 249 16.41 -0.10 -2.93
CA ASN A 249 16.01 -0.76 -4.17
C ASN A 249 16.65 -0.16 -5.43
N ALA A 250 17.45 0.91 -5.34
CA ALA A 250 17.98 1.66 -6.48
C ALA A 250 18.83 0.79 -7.41
N GLU A 251 19.67 -0.12 -6.89
CA GLU A 251 20.46 -1.02 -7.71
C GLU A 251 19.57 -1.93 -8.56
N THR A 252 18.49 -2.44 -7.99
CA THR A 252 17.52 -3.30 -8.70
C THR A 252 16.67 -2.51 -9.69
N TRP A 253 16.26 -1.29 -9.34
CA TRP A 253 15.34 -0.51 -10.16
C TRP A 253 16.03 0.24 -11.28
N ILE A 254 17.19 0.83 -11.02
CA ILE A 254 17.88 1.76 -11.94
C ILE A 254 19.37 1.44 -12.15
N GLY A 255 19.88 0.34 -11.57
CA GLY A 255 21.28 -0.09 -11.73
C GLY A 255 22.28 0.75 -10.93
N GLU A 256 21.85 1.55 -9.95
CA GLU A 256 22.73 2.42 -9.17
C GLU A 256 22.86 1.94 -7.72
N ASN A 257 24.08 1.77 -7.25
CA ASN A 257 24.33 1.49 -5.84
C ASN A 257 24.12 2.76 -5.00
N ARG A 258 23.05 2.75 -4.18
CA ARG A 258 22.69 3.85 -3.29
C ARG A 258 22.56 3.38 -1.82
N TYR A 259 23.27 2.32 -1.43
CA TYR A 259 23.14 1.75 -0.07
C TYR A 259 23.60 2.70 1.04
N ASN A 260 24.57 3.60 0.78
CA ASN A 260 24.93 4.64 1.75
C ASN A 260 23.80 5.64 2.01
N ASP A 261 23.07 6.02 0.95
CA ASP A 261 21.91 6.89 1.08
C ASP A 261 20.78 6.17 1.84
N ALA A 262 20.53 4.89 1.52
CA ALA A 262 19.57 4.07 2.23
C ALA A 262 19.86 4.01 3.74
N LEU A 263 21.11 3.76 4.11
CA LEU A 263 21.56 3.73 5.50
C LEU A 263 21.41 5.10 6.18
N THR A 264 21.78 6.18 5.49
CA THR A 264 21.70 7.54 6.03
C THR A 264 20.26 7.88 6.40
N TYR A 265 19.31 7.70 5.48
CA TYR A 265 17.92 8.02 5.73
C TYR A 265 17.25 7.04 6.71
N ALA A 266 17.61 5.76 6.70
CA ALA A 266 17.14 4.80 7.71
C ALA A 266 17.59 5.20 9.12
N LYS A 267 18.84 5.64 9.28
CA LYS A 267 19.37 6.19 10.55
C LYS A 267 18.64 7.45 10.99
N MET A 268 18.26 8.33 10.07
CA MET A 268 17.45 9.51 10.40
C MET A 268 16.11 9.10 11.00
N VAL A 269 15.44 8.11 10.40
CA VAL A 269 14.18 7.57 10.92
C VAL A 269 14.36 6.95 12.31
N ILE A 270 15.37 6.09 12.49
CA ILE A 270 15.61 5.36 13.75
C ILE A 270 15.96 6.34 14.89
N ASN A 271 16.79 7.34 14.61
CA ASN A 271 17.34 8.24 15.63
C ASN A 271 16.42 9.43 15.95
N ASP A 272 15.37 9.65 15.17
CA ASP A 272 14.43 10.75 15.40
C ASP A 272 13.71 10.64 16.76
N GLY A 273 13.34 9.42 17.15
CA GLY A 273 12.78 9.11 18.48
C GLY A 273 11.30 9.40 18.66
N HIS A 274 10.60 10.06 17.70
CA HIS A 274 9.14 10.27 17.77
C HIS A 274 8.35 9.00 17.44
N TYR A 275 8.96 8.10 16.67
CA TYR A 275 8.36 6.84 16.22
C TYR A 275 9.14 5.62 16.75
N PRO A 276 9.22 5.40 18.08
CA PRO A 276 9.95 4.28 18.67
C PRO A 276 9.29 2.94 18.32
N LEU A 277 10.06 1.86 18.36
CA LEU A 277 9.51 0.50 18.23
C LEU A 277 8.42 0.28 19.30
N ALA A 278 7.32 -0.33 18.89
CA ALA A 278 6.26 -0.75 19.80
C ALA A 278 6.81 -1.76 20.82
N SER A 279 6.41 -1.64 22.07
CA SER A 279 6.85 -2.57 23.11
C SER A 279 6.27 -3.98 22.95
N ASP A 280 5.27 -4.14 22.12
CA ASP A 280 4.65 -5.42 21.76
C ASP A 280 4.24 -5.38 20.29
N TYR A 281 4.83 -6.27 19.49
CA TYR A 281 4.56 -6.40 18.06
C TYR A 281 3.07 -6.50 17.73
N ARG A 282 2.31 -7.21 18.57
CA ARG A 282 0.90 -7.52 18.30
C ARG A 282 0.02 -6.29 18.31
N THR A 283 0.38 -5.26 19.10
CA THR A 283 -0.42 -4.03 19.24
C THR A 283 -0.42 -3.15 18.00
N ILE A 284 0.54 -3.36 17.09
CA ILE A 284 0.63 -2.63 15.82
C ILE A 284 -0.58 -2.92 14.90
N PHE A 285 -1.21 -4.09 15.06
CA PHE A 285 -2.21 -4.62 14.13
C PHE A 285 -3.59 -4.83 14.79
N LEU A 286 -3.87 -4.10 15.86
CA LEU A 286 -5.15 -4.10 16.57
C LEU A 286 -6.02 -2.90 16.15
N ALA A 287 -7.29 -2.93 16.55
CA ALA A 287 -8.27 -1.92 16.17
C ALA A 287 -8.00 -0.52 16.75
N ASP A 288 -7.25 -0.43 17.84
CA ASP A 288 -6.83 0.80 18.50
C ASP A 288 -5.33 1.10 18.26
N ASN A 289 -4.80 0.72 17.10
CA ASN A 289 -3.41 0.95 16.72
C ASN A 289 -3.07 2.40 16.34
N ASP A 290 -4.07 3.27 16.27
CA ASP A 290 -3.90 4.73 16.23
C ASP A 290 -3.06 5.26 17.43
N LYS A 291 -3.01 4.51 18.52
CA LYS A 291 -2.18 4.78 19.70
C LYS A 291 -0.73 4.28 19.56
N CYS A 292 -0.43 3.48 18.54
CA CYS A 292 0.89 2.89 18.33
C CYS A 292 1.86 3.87 17.67
N LYS A 293 2.88 4.29 18.43
CA LYS A 293 3.87 5.26 17.96
C LYS A 293 4.87 4.70 16.93
N GLU A 294 4.95 3.39 16.73
CA GLU A 294 5.83 2.82 15.71
C GLU A 294 5.37 3.14 14.29
N ILE A 295 4.08 3.44 14.12
CA ILE A 295 3.48 3.70 12.80
C ILE A 295 3.81 5.12 12.35
N ILE A 296 4.66 5.24 11.34
CA ILE A 296 5.09 6.53 10.75
C ILE A 296 4.02 7.05 9.79
N ARG A 297 3.49 6.18 8.92
CA ARG A 297 2.50 6.53 7.92
C ARG A 297 1.34 5.53 7.94
N PRO A 298 0.29 5.80 8.69
CA PRO A 298 -0.93 4.98 8.64
C PRO A 298 -1.75 5.32 7.38
N LEU A 299 -2.42 4.33 6.81
CA LEU A 299 -3.61 4.52 6.01
C LEU A 299 -4.81 4.38 6.95
N VAL A 300 -5.36 5.52 7.34
CA VAL A 300 -6.33 5.60 8.44
C VAL A 300 -7.67 4.98 8.05
N GLN A 301 -8.15 4.05 8.85
CA GLN A 301 -9.46 3.44 8.74
C GLN A 301 -10.18 3.48 10.09
N ASP A 302 -11.43 3.87 10.07
CA ASP A 302 -12.31 3.68 11.22
C ASP A 302 -13.60 3.01 10.75
N GLY A 303 -14.16 2.15 11.52
CA GLY A 303 -15.38 1.44 11.17
C GLY A 303 -16.63 2.34 11.05
N LEU A 304 -16.49 3.66 11.19
CA LEU A 304 -17.59 4.63 11.24
C LEU A 304 -17.60 5.59 10.05
N LYS A 305 -16.47 6.25 9.75
CA LYS A 305 -16.39 7.32 8.74
C LYS A 305 -15.51 6.93 7.55
N ALA A 306 -14.34 6.35 7.81
CA ALA A 306 -13.42 5.87 6.77
C ALA A 306 -13.65 4.38 6.48
N GLN A 307 -14.89 4.03 6.13
CA GLN A 307 -15.32 2.65 5.86
C GLN A 307 -14.81 2.18 4.50
N SER A 308 -14.24 0.98 4.47
CA SER A 308 -13.92 0.28 3.24
C SER A 308 -14.11 -1.22 3.41
N SER A 309 -14.88 -1.83 2.53
CA SER A 309 -15.02 -3.30 2.49
C SER A 309 -13.74 -4.02 2.07
N ALA A 310 -12.79 -3.27 1.53
CA ALA A 310 -11.57 -3.81 0.95
C ALA A 310 -10.30 -3.48 1.73
N GLY A 311 -10.19 -2.39 2.46
CA GLY A 311 -8.99 -1.98 3.19
C GLY A 311 -8.46 -3.05 4.15
N THR A 312 -8.17 -2.70 5.39
CA THR A 312 -7.80 -3.69 6.43
C THR A 312 -8.93 -4.67 6.76
N ASN A 313 -10.18 -4.32 6.39
CA ASN A 313 -11.31 -5.23 6.44
C ASN A 313 -11.07 -6.53 5.63
N PHE A 314 -10.36 -6.43 4.49
CA PHE A 314 -9.92 -7.61 3.75
C PHE A 314 -9.00 -8.49 4.59
N TYR A 315 -8.02 -7.93 5.29
CA TYR A 315 -7.07 -8.70 6.09
C TYR A 315 -7.75 -9.46 7.23
N VAL A 316 -8.61 -8.78 7.99
CA VAL A 316 -9.27 -9.45 9.13
C VAL A 316 -10.33 -10.46 8.70
N LYS A 317 -10.91 -10.35 7.49
CA LYS A 317 -11.95 -11.29 7.02
C LYS A 317 -11.42 -12.39 6.13
N ALA A 318 -10.43 -12.12 5.30
CA ALA A 318 -9.93 -13.11 4.34
C ALA A 318 -9.07 -14.20 5.01
N PHE A 319 -8.38 -13.85 6.10
CA PHE A 319 -7.48 -14.77 6.80
C PHE A 319 -8.19 -15.66 7.84
N VAL A 320 -9.43 -15.37 8.20
CA VAL A 320 -10.19 -16.09 9.23
C VAL A 320 -11.56 -16.53 8.73
N ASN A 321 -12.15 -17.56 9.37
CA ASN A 321 -13.53 -17.96 9.19
C ASN A 321 -14.30 -17.90 10.52
N GLY A 322 -15.60 -18.21 10.52
CA GLY A 322 -16.44 -18.14 11.71
C GLY A 322 -15.89 -18.97 12.89
N PRO A 323 -15.59 -20.27 12.72
CA PRO A 323 -15.00 -21.10 13.78
C PRO A 323 -13.67 -20.56 14.34
N MET A 324 -12.83 -19.99 13.48
CA MET A 324 -11.57 -19.36 13.92
C MET A 324 -11.83 -18.12 14.77
N ASN A 325 -12.83 -17.31 14.40
CA ASN A 325 -13.20 -16.14 15.21
C ASN A 325 -13.74 -16.52 16.59
N GLU A 326 -14.54 -17.57 16.68
CA GLU A 326 -15.04 -18.07 17.96
C GLU A 326 -13.93 -18.48 18.92
N LEU A 327 -12.85 -19.08 18.38
CA LEU A 327 -11.70 -19.53 19.19
C LEU A 327 -10.75 -18.40 19.57
N TYR A 328 -10.52 -17.43 18.67
CA TYR A 328 -9.43 -16.47 18.81
C TYR A 328 -9.86 -15.03 19.03
N ASN A 329 -11.15 -14.74 18.97
CA ASN A 329 -11.70 -13.39 19.03
C ASN A 329 -10.96 -12.43 18.08
N THR A 330 -11.17 -12.61 16.78
CA THR A 330 -10.53 -11.77 15.75
C THR A 330 -11.34 -10.52 15.41
N GLY A 331 -12.51 -10.33 16.02
CA GLY A 331 -13.35 -9.15 15.87
C GLY A 331 -14.23 -9.12 14.61
N VAL A 332 -14.39 -10.25 13.90
CA VAL A 332 -15.20 -10.29 12.65
C VAL A 332 -16.53 -11.05 12.79
N GLY A 333 -16.80 -11.62 13.93
CA GLY A 333 -18.00 -12.46 14.16
C GLY A 333 -18.08 -13.61 13.16
N SER A 334 -19.26 -13.87 12.60
CA SER A 334 -19.47 -14.88 11.57
C SER A 334 -19.07 -14.45 10.15
N ARG A 335 -18.51 -13.26 9.97
CA ARG A 335 -18.26 -12.63 8.65
C ARG A 335 -16.88 -12.95 8.06
N GLY A 336 -16.10 -13.82 8.68
CA GLY A 336 -14.82 -14.27 8.13
C GLY A 336 -14.99 -15.09 6.85
N TRP A 337 -14.16 -14.82 5.83
CA TRP A 337 -14.22 -15.51 4.53
C TRP A 337 -13.33 -16.75 4.49
N GLY A 338 -12.22 -16.75 5.23
CA GLY A 338 -11.29 -17.87 5.37
C GLY A 338 -10.65 -18.34 4.08
N ASN A 339 -10.40 -17.44 3.13
CA ASN A 339 -9.91 -17.80 1.80
C ASN A 339 -8.43 -17.45 1.55
N VAL A 340 -7.73 -16.86 2.53
CA VAL A 340 -6.28 -16.65 2.48
C VAL A 340 -5.62 -17.52 3.53
N ARG A 341 -4.50 -18.15 3.17
CA ARG A 341 -3.72 -19.04 4.03
C ARG A 341 -2.24 -18.78 3.85
N SER A 342 -1.46 -19.08 4.90
CA SER A 342 0.00 -19.01 4.83
C SER A 342 0.56 -20.17 4.01
N LYS A 343 1.53 -19.88 3.14
CA LYS A 343 2.32 -20.92 2.46
C LYS A 343 3.28 -21.58 3.45
N THR A 344 3.73 -22.77 3.10
CA THR A 344 4.68 -23.55 3.92
C THR A 344 5.96 -22.79 4.20
N THR A 345 6.43 -21.98 3.26
CA THR A 345 7.64 -21.15 3.40
C THR A 345 7.53 -20.16 4.55
N LEU A 346 6.40 -19.43 4.64
CA LEU A 346 6.17 -18.49 5.76
C LEU A 346 6.05 -19.21 7.10
N VAL A 347 5.31 -20.32 7.14
CA VAL A 347 5.16 -21.11 8.37
C VAL A 347 6.50 -21.67 8.84
N ASN A 348 7.34 -22.15 7.90
CA ASN A 348 8.67 -22.72 8.20
C ASN A 348 9.72 -21.65 8.55
N ALA A 349 9.42 -20.36 8.37
CA ALA A 349 10.31 -19.30 8.84
C ALA A 349 10.34 -19.18 10.37
N PHE A 350 9.41 -19.84 11.07
CA PHE A 350 9.30 -19.87 12.53
C PHE A 350 9.59 -21.25 13.10
N ASP A 351 9.96 -21.32 14.38
CA ASP A 351 10.12 -22.59 15.11
C ASP A 351 8.82 -23.40 15.09
N ALA A 352 8.94 -24.73 14.99
CA ALA A 352 7.79 -25.62 14.94
C ALA A 352 6.90 -25.50 16.19
N ASP A 353 7.50 -25.26 17.35
CA ASP A 353 6.75 -25.05 18.61
C ASP A 353 5.92 -23.77 18.58
N ASP A 354 6.41 -22.71 17.93
CA ASP A 354 5.72 -21.41 17.86
C ASP A 354 4.54 -21.40 16.88
N VAL A 355 4.52 -22.31 15.91
CA VAL A 355 3.40 -22.45 14.98
C VAL A 355 2.32 -23.42 15.45
N THR A 356 2.53 -24.06 16.62
CA THR A 356 1.53 -24.93 17.21
C THR A 356 0.33 -24.15 17.72
N PHE A 357 -0.81 -24.82 17.72
CA PHE A 357 -2.07 -24.26 18.18
C PHE A 357 -2.27 -24.56 19.68
N ASP A 358 -2.55 -23.53 20.47
CA ASP A 358 -2.97 -23.67 21.86
C ASP A 358 -4.24 -22.84 22.10
N THR A 359 -5.35 -23.53 22.41
CA THR A 359 -6.63 -22.88 22.73
C THR A 359 -6.59 -22.06 24.02
N ASN A 360 -5.62 -22.33 24.91
CA ASN A 360 -5.46 -21.62 26.18
C ASN A 360 -4.54 -20.38 26.01
N ASP A 361 -3.86 -20.25 24.87
CA ASP A 361 -2.97 -19.11 24.57
C ASP A 361 -3.34 -18.47 23.23
N THR A 362 -4.54 -17.95 23.13
CA THR A 362 -5.06 -17.35 21.90
C THR A 362 -4.35 -16.08 21.46
N TRP A 363 -3.58 -15.46 22.36
CA TRP A 363 -2.74 -14.30 22.08
C TRP A 363 -1.29 -14.64 21.75
N GLY A 364 -0.89 -15.92 21.90
CA GLY A 364 0.48 -16.35 21.69
C GLY A 364 1.46 -15.82 22.75
N ASN A 365 1.00 -15.63 23.99
CA ASN A 365 1.83 -15.15 25.09
C ASN A 365 2.95 -16.13 25.44
N GLN A 366 2.72 -17.44 25.26
CA GLN A 366 3.68 -18.51 25.55
C GLN A 366 4.59 -18.86 24.38
N LYS A 367 4.34 -18.33 23.19
CA LYS A 367 5.24 -18.48 22.04
C LYS A 367 6.58 -17.80 22.32
N LYS A 368 7.67 -18.33 21.76
CA LYS A 368 8.98 -17.68 21.80
C LYS A 368 8.94 -16.40 20.96
N ASP A 369 8.66 -16.54 19.67
CA ASP A 369 8.50 -15.42 18.74
C ASP A 369 7.02 -15.01 18.65
N LYS A 370 6.70 -13.81 19.14
CA LYS A 370 5.32 -13.29 19.17
C LYS A 370 4.76 -12.94 17.79
N ARG A 371 5.59 -12.94 16.75
CA ARG A 371 5.18 -12.75 15.36
C ARG A 371 4.58 -14.00 14.72
N ALA A 372 4.80 -15.17 15.32
CA ALA A 372 4.27 -16.45 14.85
C ALA A 372 2.75 -16.57 15.12
N GLN A 373 1.97 -15.62 14.55
CA GLN A 373 0.52 -15.50 14.75
C GLN A 373 -0.25 -16.44 13.80
N PHE A 374 -0.01 -17.74 13.90
CA PHE A 374 -0.69 -18.75 13.09
C PHE A 374 -1.84 -19.41 13.83
N MET A 375 -2.87 -19.78 13.07
CA MET A 375 -3.98 -20.59 13.61
C MET A 375 -4.46 -21.61 12.56
N THR A 376 -5.20 -22.60 13.05
CA THR A 376 -5.93 -23.56 12.22
C THR A 376 -7.42 -23.46 12.50
N ALA A 377 -8.26 -23.84 11.54
CA ALA A 377 -9.71 -23.82 11.72
C ALA A 377 -10.19 -24.90 12.72
N LEU A 378 -9.42 -25.96 12.91
CA LEU A 378 -9.76 -27.10 13.78
C LEU A 378 -8.55 -27.46 14.66
N PRO A 379 -8.75 -27.83 15.92
CA PRO A 379 -7.67 -28.13 16.86
C PRO A 379 -6.68 -29.22 16.40
N ASN A 380 -7.13 -30.13 15.54
CA ASN A 380 -6.34 -31.25 15.02
C ASN A 380 -5.85 -31.06 13.58
N GLN A 381 -6.00 -29.90 13.01
CA GLN A 381 -5.58 -29.61 11.64
C GLN A 381 -4.05 -29.57 11.54
N LYS A 382 -3.49 -30.38 10.64
CA LYS A 382 -2.05 -30.50 10.47
C LYS A 382 -1.52 -29.51 9.43
N LYS A 383 -0.26 -29.13 9.59
CA LYS A 383 0.51 -28.25 8.71
C LYS A 383 0.53 -28.75 7.26
N GLU A 384 0.59 -30.06 7.05
CA GLU A 384 0.77 -30.68 5.75
C GLU A 384 -0.53 -30.82 4.95
N THR A 385 -1.66 -30.37 5.42
CA THR A 385 -2.94 -30.52 4.71
C THR A 385 -3.13 -29.60 3.49
N TRP A 386 -2.07 -29.00 3.00
CA TRP A 386 -1.97 -28.51 1.63
C TRP A 386 -1.96 -29.63 0.56
N ASP A 387 -1.98 -30.88 1.00
CA ASP A 387 -1.83 -32.05 0.13
C ASP A 387 -3.01 -32.35 -0.76
N ASP A 388 -4.12 -31.66 -0.59
CA ASP A 388 -5.21 -31.80 -1.53
C ASP A 388 -4.91 -31.00 -2.81
N LYS A 389 -4.15 -31.62 -3.69
CA LYS A 389 -3.69 -31.08 -4.98
C LYS A 389 -4.84 -30.62 -5.86
N ASP A 390 -6.02 -31.20 -5.67
CA ASP A 390 -7.20 -30.99 -6.50
C ASP A 390 -8.17 -29.99 -5.86
N ASN A 391 -8.00 -29.65 -4.57
CA ASN A 391 -8.92 -28.82 -3.80
C ASN A 391 -8.28 -27.51 -3.34
N MET A 392 -7.91 -26.66 -4.27
CA MET A 392 -7.80 -25.23 -4.01
C MET A 392 -9.22 -24.66 -3.75
N THR A 393 -9.89 -25.20 -2.74
CA THR A 393 -11.24 -24.76 -2.37
C THR A 393 -11.18 -23.46 -1.59
N SER A 394 -12.18 -22.61 -1.75
CA SER A 394 -12.37 -21.40 -0.96
C SER A 394 -12.68 -21.69 0.53
N THR A 395 -12.88 -22.95 0.89
CA THR A 395 -13.19 -23.35 2.26
C THR A 395 -11.90 -23.59 3.04
N PHE A 396 -11.77 -22.94 4.20
CA PHE A 396 -10.62 -23.10 5.07
C PHE A 396 -10.67 -24.45 5.81
N THR A 397 -10.31 -25.53 5.12
CA THR A 397 -10.27 -26.89 5.69
C THR A 397 -8.86 -27.41 5.89
N CYS A 398 -7.84 -26.67 5.44
CA CYS A 398 -6.43 -27.07 5.49
C CYS A 398 -5.51 -25.83 5.56
N GLY A 399 -4.28 -26.03 6.01
CA GLY A 399 -3.27 -24.99 6.13
C GLY A 399 -3.48 -24.05 7.31
N TYR A 400 -2.72 -22.98 7.36
CA TYR A 400 -2.69 -22.01 8.46
C TYR A 400 -3.27 -20.66 8.03
N GLY A 401 -4.23 -20.12 8.82
CA GLY A 401 -4.56 -18.71 8.82
C GLY A 401 -3.48 -17.90 9.51
N TYR A 402 -3.40 -16.62 9.19
CA TYR A 402 -2.45 -15.70 9.79
C TYR A 402 -3.20 -14.58 10.50
N ILE A 403 -3.24 -14.63 11.84
CA ILE A 403 -4.05 -13.73 12.70
C ILE A 403 -3.27 -12.53 13.19
N LYS A 404 -2.28 -12.08 12.45
CA LYS A 404 -1.56 -10.85 12.73
C LYS A 404 -2.54 -9.66 12.91
N TRP A 405 -3.56 -9.59 12.06
CA TRP A 405 -4.57 -8.54 12.03
C TRP A 405 -5.81 -8.96 12.82
N ARG A 406 -6.09 -8.26 13.93
CA ARG A 406 -7.25 -8.52 14.78
C ARG A 406 -8.05 -7.23 14.97
N ASN A 407 -9.32 -7.21 14.58
CA ASN A 407 -10.19 -6.06 14.79
C ASN A 407 -10.75 -6.00 16.21
N VAL A 408 -9.86 -6.08 17.17
CA VAL A 408 -10.13 -5.91 18.61
C VAL A 408 -9.15 -4.90 19.19
N ASN A 409 -9.56 -4.22 20.25
CA ASN A 409 -8.71 -3.32 21.00
C ASN A 409 -7.71 -4.10 21.88
N GLN A 410 -6.70 -3.43 22.43
CA GLN A 410 -5.71 -4.05 23.35
C GLN A 410 -6.35 -4.65 24.60
N ASP A 411 -7.49 -4.15 25.03
CA ASP A 411 -8.29 -4.70 26.13
C ASP A 411 -9.22 -5.85 25.71
N ASN A 412 -9.08 -6.34 24.47
CA ASN A 412 -9.87 -7.41 23.86
C ASN A 412 -11.36 -7.07 23.61
N THR A 413 -11.74 -5.79 23.68
CA THR A 413 -13.07 -5.34 23.27
C THR A 413 -13.14 -5.16 21.75
N ILE A 414 -14.33 -5.36 21.17
CA ILE A 414 -14.57 -5.12 19.74
C ILE A 414 -15.00 -3.66 19.55
N PRO A 415 -14.40 -2.91 18.62
CA PRO A 415 -14.82 -1.54 18.35
C PRO A 415 -16.24 -1.46 17.80
N ALA A 416 -16.87 -0.30 17.90
CA ALA A 416 -18.17 -0.06 17.28
C ALA A 416 -18.12 -0.40 15.79
N GLN A 417 -19.13 -1.11 15.26
CA GLN A 417 -19.17 -1.59 13.85
C GLN A 417 -18.09 -2.65 13.48
N GLY A 418 -17.35 -3.19 14.45
CA GLY A 418 -16.21 -4.07 14.22
C GLY A 418 -16.51 -5.35 13.45
N ASP A 419 -17.75 -5.85 13.50
CA ASP A 419 -18.17 -7.00 12.71
C ASP A 419 -18.46 -6.66 11.24
N ALA A 420 -18.72 -5.39 10.92
CA ALA A 420 -18.97 -4.91 9.57
C ALA A 420 -17.70 -4.35 8.91
N TYR A 421 -17.01 -3.43 9.60
CA TYR A 421 -15.84 -2.73 9.09
C TYR A 421 -14.70 -2.73 10.10
N SER A 422 -13.48 -2.88 9.61
CA SER A 422 -12.27 -2.81 10.42
C SER A 422 -11.96 -1.38 10.86
N SER A 423 -11.50 -1.23 12.09
CA SER A 423 -10.93 0.03 12.61
C SER A 423 -9.40 0.02 12.66
N ILE A 424 -8.75 -0.98 12.09
CA ILE A 424 -7.29 -1.08 12.07
C ILE A 424 -6.74 -0.16 11.00
N ASP A 425 -5.88 0.76 11.37
CA ASP A 425 -5.08 1.52 10.43
C ASP A 425 -4.02 0.63 9.79
N PHE A 426 -3.84 0.74 8.46
CA PHE A 426 -2.78 -0.02 7.80
C PHE A 426 -1.44 0.71 7.96
N PRO A 427 -0.43 0.11 8.62
CA PRO A 427 0.87 0.73 8.82
C PRO A 427 1.70 0.67 7.53
N LEU A 428 1.51 1.65 6.63
CA LEU A 428 2.20 1.71 5.35
C LEU A 428 3.72 1.85 5.54
N PHE A 429 4.13 2.63 6.54
CA PHE A 429 5.51 2.77 7.00
C PHE A 429 5.55 2.64 8.52
N ARG A 430 6.51 1.88 9.03
CA ARG A 430 6.80 1.73 10.45
C ARG A 430 8.29 1.54 10.72
N THR A 431 8.72 1.96 11.87
CA THR A 431 10.13 2.07 12.23
C THR A 431 10.89 0.76 12.15
N ALA A 432 10.28 -0.38 12.47
CA ALA A 432 10.95 -1.67 12.39
C ALA A 432 11.53 -1.97 10.99
N GLU A 433 10.85 -1.54 9.91
CA GLU A 433 11.44 -1.71 8.57
C GLU A 433 12.69 -0.86 8.37
N ALA A 434 12.79 0.34 8.98
CA ALA A 434 13.99 1.16 8.89
C ALA A 434 15.20 0.48 9.53
N TYR A 435 15.02 -0.26 10.63
CA TYR A 435 16.07 -1.10 11.22
C TYR A 435 16.56 -2.17 10.23
N LEU A 436 15.63 -2.85 9.56
CA LEU A 436 15.98 -3.89 8.58
C LEU A 436 16.60 -3.30 7.31
N ILE A 437 16.18 -2.11 6.86
CA ILE A 437 16.80 -1.38 5.77
C ILE A 437 18.25 -1.02 6.14
N ALA A 438 18.50 -0.50 7.34
CA ALA A 438 19.84 -0.15 7.81
C ALA A 438 20.76 -1.37 7.86
N ALA A 439 20.29 -2.48 8.44
CA ALA A 439 21.05 -3.73 8.51
C ALA A 439 21.37 -4.29 7.12
N GLU A 440 20.38 -4.33 6.22
CA GLU A 440 20.56 -4.81 4.85
C GLU A 440 21.53 -3.93 4.06
N ALA A 441 21.39 -2.59 4.15
CA ALA A 441 22.27 -1.67 3.46
C ALA A 441 23.74 -1.85 3.87
N ILE A 442 24.01 -2.03 5.16
CA ILE A 442 25.37 -2.33 5.67
C ILE A 442 25.89 -3.63 5.07
N LEU A 443 25.11 -4.71 5.08
CA LEU A 443 25.51 -6.00 4.53
C LEU A 443 25.73 -5.95 3.01
N ARG A 444 25.11 -5.00 2.31
CA ARG A 444 25.32 -4.73 0.88
C ARG A 444 26.47 -3.77 0.59
N GLY A 445 27.20 -3.32 1.62
CA GLY A 445 28.41 -2.52 1.48
C GLY A 445 28.25 -1.03 1.77
N ALA A 446 27.17 -0.59 2.43
CA ALA A 446 27.11 0.75 2.99
C ALA A 446 28.15 0.93 4.12
N GLN A 447 28.48 2.20 4.40
CA GLN A 447 29.46 2.58 5.44
C GLN A 447 28.90 2.33 6.85
N GLY A 448 29.04 1.10 7.34
CA GLY A 448 28.66 0.66 8.67
C GLY A 448 29.43 -0.62 9.02
N THR A 449 29.33 -1.05 10.28
CA THR A 449 29.97 -2.30 10.70
C THR A 449 28.96 -3.44 10.78
N LYS A 450 29.44 -4.68 10.68
CA LYS A 450 28.59 -5.86 10.84
C LYS A 450 27.95 -5.91 12.24
N GLU A 451 28.67 -5.43 13.26
CA GLU A 451 28.18 -5.32 14.64
C GLU A 451 27.01 -4.32 14.73
N GLU A 452 27.08 -3.21 14.00
CA GLU A 452 25.99 -2.25 13.92
C GLU A 452 24.74 -2.89 13.27
N ALA A 453 24.93 -3.58 12.14
CA ALA A 453 23.86 -4.31 11.48
C ALA A 453 23.24 -5.38 12.40
N LEU A 454 24.09 -6.11 13.16
CA LEU A 454 23.65 -7.08 14.15
C LEU A 454 22.82 -6.43 15.25
N GLY A 455 23.22 -5.25 15.74
CA GLY A 455 22.48 -4.49 16.74
C GLY A 455 21.07 -4.14 16.24
N TYR A 456 20.93 -3.69 15.00
CA TYR A 456 19.61 -3.40 14.42
C TYR A 456 18.72 -4.64 14.34
N VAL A 457 19.26 -5.77 13.93
CA VAL A 457 18.50 -7.02 13.84
C VAL A 457 18.10 -7.53 15.21
N ASN A 458 19.03 -7.54 16.17
CA ASN A 458 18.78 -8.03 17.51
C ASN A 458 17.77 -7.14 18.26
N GLU A 459 17.73 -5.84 18.02
CA GLU A 459 16.70 -4.96 18.57
C GLU A 459 15.28 -5.38 18.13
N ILE A 460 15.08 -5.72 16.85
CA ILE A 460 13.82 -6.24 16.33
C ILE A 460 13.48 -7.59 16.98
N ARG A 461 14.47 -8.46 17.11
CA ARG A 461 14.29 -9.80 17.63
C ARG A 461 14.05 -9.80 19.16
N GLU A 462 14.72 -8.95 19.91
CA GLU A 462 14.46 -8.75 21.33
C GLU A 462 12.99 -8.37 21.59
N ARG A 463 12.46 -7.41 20.78
CA ARG A 463 11.06 -7.04 20.81
C ARG A 463 10.14 -8.21 20.42
N ALA A 464 10.47 -8.95 19.36
CA ALA A 464 9.67 -10.08 18.87
C ALA A 464 9.57 -11.22 19.88
N TYR A 465 10.62 -11.46 20.64
CA TYR A 465 10.69 -12.47 21.69
C TYR A 465 10.23 -11.97 23.06
N MET A 466 9.92 -10.67 23.16
CA MET A 466 9.55 -10.02 24.43
C MET A 466 10.62 -10.23 25.50
N SER A 467 11.90 -10.28 25.13
CA SER A 467 13.04 -10.46 26.03
C SER A 467 13.65 -9.11 26.43
N GLY A 468 14.65 -9.14 27.33
CA GLY A 468 15.39 -7.95 27.76
C GLY A 468 14.49 -6.79 28.18
N LYS A 469 14.67 -5.62 27.57
CA LYS A 469 13.87 -4.41 27.87
C LYS A 469 12.40 -4.49 27.47
N TYR A 470 12.03 -5.46 26.65
CA TYR A 470 10.64 -5.69 26.21
C TYR A 470 9.90 -6.73 27.06
N ALA A 471 10.56 -7.34 28.06
CA ALA A 471 9.95 -8.35 28.94
C ALA A 471 8.73 -7.77 29.67
N LYS A 472 7.64 -8.55 29.73
CA LYS A 472 6.39 -8.18 30.43
C LYS A 472 5.89 -9.35 31.27
N ASP A 473 5.29 -9.04 32.43
CA ASP A 473 4.67 -10.03 33.29
C ASP A 473 3.56 -10.81 32.57
N GLY A 474 3.51 -12.12 32.77
CA GLY A 474 2.53 -13.01 32.17
C GLY A 474 2.81 -13.37 30.69
N ILE A 475 3.87 -12.83 30.09
CA ILE A 475 4.30 -13.14 28.74
C ILE A 475 5.65 -13.86 28.81
N ARG A 476 5.79 -14.96 28.07
CA ARG A 476 7.04 -15.70 28.01
C ARG A 476 8.17 -14.83 27.49
N SER A 477 9.24 -14.69 28.26
CA SER A 477 10.40 -13.83 27.98
C SER A 477 11.74 -14.49 28.32
N ASP A 478 11.73 -15.80 28.62
CA ASP A 478 12.89 -16.59 29.05
C ASP A 478 13.82 -17.00 27.91
N VAL A 479 13.44 -16.72 26.67
CA VAL A 479 14.22 -17.06 25.46
C VAL A 479 14.64 -15.77 24.76
N SER A 480 15.96 -15.58 24.59
CA SER A 480 16.45 -14.50 23.72
C SER A 480 16.24 -14.86 22.26
N GLY A 481 15.81 -13.87 21.48
CA GLY A 481 15.76 -13.94 20.02
C GLY A 481 17.08 -13.61 19.34
N ASP A 482 18.08 -13.16 20.09
CA ASP A 482 19.34 -12.66 19.54
C ASP A 482 20.08 -13.69 18.70
N ILE A 483 20.69 -13.19 17.64
CA ILE A 483 21.58 -13.96 16.79
C ILE A 483 23.02 -13.49 16.97
N THR A 484 23.95 -14.32 16.52
CA THR A 484 25.39 -13.99 16.49
C THR A 484 25.78 -13.35 15.15
N ALA A 485 26.97 -12.73 15.12
CA ALA A 485 27.50 -12.15 13.89
C ALA A 485 27.69 -13.22 12.77
N ASP A 486 28.00 -14.47 13.12
CA ASP A 486 28.16 -15.54 12.13
C ASP A 486 26.84 -15.95 11.48
N GLN A 487 25.73 -15.82 12.17
CA GLN A 487 24.39 -16.10 11.64
C GLN A 487 23.87 -14.96 10.74
N LEU A 488 24.38 -13.73 10.93
CA LEU A 488 23.95 -12.56 10.18
C LEU A 488 24.54 -12.55 8.76
N ASN A 489 23.67 -12.70 7.78
CA ASN A 489 23.97 -12.60 6.34
C ASN A 489 22.72 -12.13 5.58
N LEU A 490 22.83 -11.94 4.27
CA LEU A 490 21.70 -11.45 3.46
C LEU A 490 20.53 -12.43 3.41
N ASP A 491 20.76 -13.74 3.34
CA ASP A 491 19.66 -14.72 3.35
C ASP A 491 18.91 -14.68 4.68
N PHE A 492 19.62 -14.51 5.81
CA PHE A 492 19.00 -14.29 7.11
C PHE A 492 18.13 -13.04 7.14
N ILE A 493 18.62 -11.92 6.56
CA ILE A 493 17.83 -10.66 6.47
C ILE A 493 16.55 -10.88 5.64
N LEU A 494 16.61 -11.60 4.53
CA LEU A 494 15.44 -11.89 3.72
C LEU A 494 14.36 -12.67 4.52
N ASP A 495 14.78 -13.62 5.32
CA ASP A 495 13.89 -14.41 6.18
C ASP A 495 13.43 -13.60 7.40
N GLU A 496 14.26 -12.72 7.96
CA GLU A 496 13.86 -11.82 9.06
C GLU A 496 12.84 -10.78 8.58
N ARG A 497 13.03 -10.23 7.38
CA ARG A 497 12.02 -9.36 6.75
C ARG A 497 10.70 -10.12 6.52
N GLN A 498 10.74 -11.39 6.15
CA GLN A 498 9.54 -12.24 6.04
C GLN A 498 8.83 -12.38 7.39
N ARG A 499 9.55 -12.72 8.47
CA ARG A 499 8.97 -12.83 9.81
C ARG A 499 8.36 -11.53 10.31
N GLU A 500 9.04 -10.42 10.06
CA GLU A 500 8.63 -9.10 10.56
C GLU A 500 7.51 -8.48 9.72
N LEU A 501 7.62 -8.52 8.39
CA LEU A 501 6.83 -7.71 7.46
C LEU A 501 5.79 -8.51 6.65
N ALA A 502 5.60 -9.81 6.90
CA ALA A 502 4.59 -10.59 6.19
C ALA A 502 3.22 -9.90 6.22
N SER A 503 2.56 -9.81 5.07
CA SER A 503 1.32 -9.09 4.84
C SER A 503 1.40 -7.54 4.89
N GLU A 504 2.59 -6.95 4.80
CA GLU A 504 2.79 -5.49 4.78
C GLU A 504 3.26 -4.95 3.41
N LEU A 505 2.97 -5.68 2.33
CA LEU A 505 3.07 -5.22 0.94
C LEU A 505 4.51 -4.98 0.42
N VAL A 506 5.50 -5.73 0.92
CA VAL A 506 6.91 -5.57 0.54
C VAL A 506 7.57 -6.84 -0.01
N ARG A 507 6.93 -8.01 0.16
CA ARG A 507 7.61 -9.29 -0.06
C ARG A 507 8.08 -9.50 -1.49
N ARG A 508 7.28 -9.16 -2.51
CA ARG A 508 7.68 -9.28 -3.92
C ARG A 508 8.92 -8.42 -4.21
N THR A 509 8.90 -7.16 -3.77
CA THR A 509 10.03 -6.24 -3.94
C THR A 509 11.29 -6.79 -3.27
N ASP A 510 11.17 -7.36 -2.06
CA ASP A 510 12.28 -8.02 -1.38
C ASP A 510 12.82 -9.19 -2.18
N LEU A 511 11.97 -10.13 -2.59
CA LEU A 511 12.40 -11.30 -3.37
C LEU A 511 13.09 -10.91 -4.68
N ILE A 512 12.63 -9.85 -5.36
CA ILE A 512 13.28 -9.33 -6.57
C ILE A 512 14.66 -8.76 -6.24
N ARG A 513 14.78 -7.94 -5.20
CA ARG A 513 16.05 -7.34 -4.78
C ARG A 513 17.10 -8.38 -4.35
N PHE A 514 16.66 -9.49 -3.78
CA PHE A 514 17.53 -10.60 -3.41
C PHE A 514 17.78 -11.60 -4.56
N GLY A 515 17.22 -11.36 -5.75
CA GLY A 515 17.35 -12.27 -6.89
C GLY A 515 16.66 -13.63 -6.69
N LYS A 516 15.66 -13.68 -5.81
CA LYS A 516 14.95 -14.92 -5.42
C LYS A 516 13.50 -14.99 -5.94
N PHE A 517 13.06 -13.99 -6.72
CA PHE A 517 11.68 -13.95 -7.18
C PHE A 517 11.42 -14.87 -8.37
N THR A 518 12.21 -14.76 -9.43
CA THR A 518 12.02 -15.55 -10.66
C THR A 518 12.73 -16.90 -10.58
N SER A 519 13.89 -16.97 -9.93
CA SER A 519 14.70 -18.18 -9.79
C SER A 519 15.34 -18.28 -8.40
N GLY A 520 15.93 -19.44 -8.08
CA GLY A 520 16.74 -19.67 -6.88
C GLY A 520 15.96 -19.75 -5.55
N ARG A 521 14.62 -19.62 -5.57
CA ARG A 521 13.71 -19.91 -4.45
C ARG A 521 12.37 -20.34 -5.02
N ASN A 522 11.87 -21.49 -4.62
CA ASN A 522 10.58 -22.00 -5.03
C ASN A 522 9.61 -21.99 -3.84
N TRP A 523 8.34 -21.86 -4.13
CA TRP A 523 7.23 -21.89 -3.17
C TRP A 523 5.97 -22.44 -3.81
N ASP A 524 5.03 -22.85 -2.99
CA ASP A 524 3.79 -23.48 -3.41
C ASP A 524 3.09 -22.68 -4.52
N TRP A 525 2.83 -23.34 -5.65
CA TRP A 525 2.10 -22.83 -6.83
C TRP A 525 2.85 -21.79 -7.67
N LYS A 526 4.12 -21.49 -7.41
CA LYS A 526 4.93 -20.71 -8.35
C LYS A 526 4.95 -21.41 -9.71
N ASN A 527 4.70 -20.65 -10.80
CA ASN A 527 4.54 -21.15 -12.17
C ASN A 527 3.39 -22.17 -12.34
N GLY A 528 2.40 -22.17 -11.44
CA GLY A 528 1.29 -23.14 -11.47
C GLY A 528 1.69 -24.56 -11.10
N VAL A 529 2.91 -24.78 -10.64
CA VAL A 529 3.42 -26.06 -10.16
C VAL A 529 3.29 -26.12 -8.64
N ARG A 530 2.83 -27.25 -8.11
CA ARG A 530 2.57 -27.37 -6.67
C ARG A 530 3.77 -27.00 -5.80
N ASP A 531 4.92 -27.58 -6.07
CA ASP A 531 6.15 -27.34 -5.29
C ASP A 531 6.95 -26.16 -5.84
N GLY A 532 6.37 -25.46 -6.82
CA GLY A 532 6.98 -24.31 -7.49
C GLY A 532 8.04 -24.68 -8.53
N SER A 533 8.20 -23.82 -9.49
CA SER A 533 9.30 -23.84 -10.44
C SER A 533 9.71 -22.42 -10.81
N ASP A 534 10.91 -22.27 -11.38
CA ASP A 534 11.38 -20.99 -11.86
C ASP A 534 10.50 -20.44 -12.99
N VAL A 535 10.44 -19.12 -13.11
CA VAL A 535 9.72 -18.39 -14.14
C VAL A 535 10.67 -17.44 -14.87
N GLU A 536 10.24 -16.89 -16.00
CA GLU A 536 11.02 -15.97 -16.79
C GLU A 536 11.19 -14.61 -16.08
N ASP A 537 12.29 -13.92 -16.35
CA ASP A 537 12.67 -12.67 -15.67
C ASP A 537 11.73 -11.49 -15.95
N HIS A 538 10.96 -11.53 -17.04
CA HIS A 538 10.00 -10.49 -17.33
C HIS A 538 8.91 -10.35 -16.24
N PHE A 539 8.60 -11.42 -15.49
CA PHE A 539 7.67 -11.36 -14.35
C PHE A 539 8.15 -10.47 -13.18
N LYS A 540 9.38 -9.96 -13.23
CA LYS A 540 9.85 -8.92 -12.29
C LYS A 540 9.11 -7.58 -12.46
N LEU A 541 8.45 -7.34 -13.60
CA LEU A 541 7.57 -6.20 -13.84
C LEU A 541 6.18 -6.69 -14.26
N PHE A 542 5.17 -5.93 -13.93
CA PHE A 542 3.84 -6.13 -14.48
C PHE A 542 3.73 -5.47 -15.86
N PRO A 543 2.87 -5.98 -16.75
CA PRO A 543 2.60 -5.33 -18.03
C PRO A 543 1.88 -4.00 -17.84
N ILE A 544 2.13 -3.05 -18.73
CA ILE A 544 1.24 -1.89 -18.89
C ILE A 544 -0.12 -2.45 -19.38
N PRO A 545 -1.24 -2.07 -18.75
CA PRO A 545 -2.54 -2.61 -19.13
C PRO A 545 -2.88 -2.34 -20.59
N ALA A 546 -3.42 -3.33 -21.30
CA ALA A 546 -3.75 -3.24 -22.72
C ALA A 546 -4.68 -2.05 -23.06
N THR A 547 -5.54 -1.66 -22.12
CA THR A 547 -6.46 -0.52 -22.27
C THR A 547 -5.75 0.82 -22.48
N GLU A 548 -4.53 0.98 -21.96
CA GLU A 548 -3.79 2.25 -22.01
C GLU A 548 -3.26 2.55 -23.42
N PHE A 549 -2.97 1.53 -24.22
CA PHE A 549 -2.45 1.70 -25.58
C PHE A 549 -3.46 2.31 -26.54
N SER A 550 -4.76 2.19 -26.27
CA SER A 550 -5.80 2.82 -27.09
C SER A 550 -5.77 4.35 -26.99
N ASN A 551 -5.44 4.86 -25.81
CA ASN A 551 -5.39 6.31 -25.54
C ASN A 551 -3.99 6.90 -25.76
N MET A 552 -2.95 6.07 -25.62
CA MET A 552 -1.55 6.47 -25.70
C MET A 552 -0.79 5.52 -26.67
N PRO A 553 -0.95 5.71 -27.99
CA PRO A 553 -0.40 4.77 -29.00
C PRO A 553 1.13 4.70 -29.00
N ASN A 554 1.80 5.72 -28.44
CA ASN A 554 3.28 5.79 -28.35
C ASN A 554 3.85 5.02 -27.16
N LEU A 555 3.01 4.47 -26.29
CA LEU A 555 3.47 3.65 -25.17
C LEU A 555 4.24 2.42 -25.69
N LYS A 556 5.29 2.09 -24.96
CA LYS A 556 6.04 0.84 -25.13
C LYS A 556 5.68 -0.10 -23.98
N GLN A 557 5.38 -1.33 -24.33
CA GLN A 557 5.15 -2.39 -23.37
C GLN A 557 6.46 -2.82 -22.72
N ASN A 558 6.39 -3.36 -21.52
CA ASN A 558 7.53 -4.01 -20.86
C ASN A 558 7.93 -5.29 -21.63
N ASP A 559 9.22 -5.60 -21.62
CA ASP A 559 9.76 -6.78 -22.29
C ASP A 559 9.03 -8.05 -21.83
N GLY A 560 8.81 -8.97 -22.74
CA GLY A 560 8.10 -10.24 -22.48
C GLY A 560 6.57 -10.17 -22.57
N TYR A 561 6.00 -8.98 -22.76
CA TYR A 561 4.55 -8.79 -22.93
C TYR A 561 4.22 -8.18 -24.29
N THR A 562 2.97 -8.38 -24.76
CA THR A 562 2.46 -7.80 -26.02
C THR A 562 1.65 -6.52 -25.72
N LYS A 563 1.33 -5.72 -26.78
CA LYS A 563 0.49 -4.53 -26.64
C LYS A 563 -1.00 -4.89 -26.57
#